data_11aaad5adb2654e4630f5ea6d1e5acf4
#
_entry.id   11aaad5adb2654e4630f5ea6d1e5acf4
#
_cell.length_a   1.000
_cell.length_b   1.000
_cell.length_c   1.000
_cell.angle_alpha   90.00
_cell.angle_beta   90.00
_cell.angle_gamma   90.00
#
_symmetry.space_group_name_H-M   'P 1'
#
loop_
_entity.id
_entity.type
_entity.pdbx_description
1 polymer ?
#
loop_
_entity_poly.entity_id
_entity_poly.type
_entity_poly.pdbx_seq_one_letter_code
_entity_poly.pdbx_strand_id
1 'polypeptide(L)'
;LREMRQLVDDAVADYDERSLHGGLPALPDLGLATKSVLDAVAGFGPLQQYLEDPTIEEIWINEPSKVFVARGGTAELTNTILTADEVRDLVERMLKSSGRRVDLSSPFVDATLPDGSRLHVVIPDITREHWNVNIRKFVVKADHLEDLVRLGTLTRGAVRFLDASVVAGLNILVAGG
;
A
#
# COMPACT_ATOMS: atom_id res chain seq x y z
N LEU A 1 -15.17 -12.54 -1.97
CA LEU A 1 -13.75 -12.95 -2.06
C LEU A 1 -13.58 -14.44 -2.43
N ARG A 2 -14.28 -15.40 -1.78
CA ARG A 2 -14.16 -16.84 -2.10
C ARG A 2 -14.58 -17.18 -3.53
N GLU A 3 -15.74 -16.69 -3.97
CA GLU A 3 -16.24 -16.89 -5.34
C GLU A 3 -15.31 -16.29 -6.40
N MET A 4 -14.80 -15.08 -6.14
CA MET A 4 -13.84 -14.43 -7.05
C MET A 4 -12.54 -15.22 -7.16
N ARG A 5 -12.03 -15.72 -6.03
CA ARG A 5 -10.84 -16.57 -6.03
C ARG A 5 -11.04 -17.84 -6.85
N GLN A 6 -12.19 -18.51 -6.68
CA GLN A 6 -12.52 -19.70 -7.46
C GLN A 6 -12.56 -19.39 -8.97
N LEU A 7 -13.19 -18.27 -9.36
CA LEU A 7 -13.24 -17.86 -10.77
C LEU A 7 -11.84 -17.60 -11.36
N VAL A 8 -10.94 -16.99 -10.57
CA VAL A 8 -9.55 -16.75 -11.00
C VAL A 8 -8.77 -18.05 -11.07
N ASP A 9 -8.90 -18.94 -10.09
CA ASP A 9 -8.26 -20.27 -10.10
C ASP A 9 -8.68 -21.06 -11.33
N ASP A 10 -9.98 -21.08 -11.65
CA ASP A 10 -10.54 -21.77 -12.82
C ASP A 10 -10.02 -21.14 -14.14
N ALA A 11 -9.98 -19.81 -14.23
CA ALA A 11 -9.49 -19.10 -15.41
C ALA A 11 -8.00 -19.31 -15.66
N VAL A 12 -7.18 -19.34 -14.59
CA VAL A 12 -5.74 -19.60 -14.69
C VAL A 12 -5.49 -21.06 -15.09
N ALA A 13 -6.28 -22.01 -14.55
CA ALA A 13 -6.19 -23.42 -14.94
C ALA A 13 -6.56 -23.64 -16.41
N ASP A 14 -7.65 -23.02 -16.90
CA ASP A 14 -8.05 -23.08 -18.32
C ASP A 14 -6.95 -22.48 -19.22
N TYR A 15 -6.38 -21.35 -18.82
CA TYR A 15 -5.28 -20.74 -19.57
C TYR A 15 -4.07 -21.69 -19.66
N ASP A 16 -3.67 -22.29 -18.52
CA ASP A 16 -2.54 -23.22 -18.47
C ASP A 16 -2.78 -24.44 -19.35
N GLU A 17 -3.94 -25.08 -19.28
CA GLU A 17 -4.32 -26.19 -20.14
C GLU A 17 -4.23 -25.81 -21.64
N ARG A 18 -4.72 -24.63 -22.01
CA ARG A 18 -4.63 -24.14 -23.40
C ARG A 18 -3.20 -23.83 -23.80
N SER A 19 -2.35 -23.38 -22.89
CA SER A 19 -0.94 -23.12 -23.17
C SER A 19 -0.16 -24.39 -23.52
N LEU A 20 -0.51 -25.52 -22.91
CA LEU A 20 0.07 -26.85 -23.20
C LEU A 20 -0.22 -27.33 -24.61
N HIS A 21 -1.34 -26.92 -25.21
CA HIS A 21 -1.76 -27.32 -26.56
C HIS A 21 -1.21 -26.38 -27.65
N GLY A 22 -0.40 -25.40 -27.31
CA GLY A 22 0.25 -24.45 -28.22
C GLY A 22 -0.64 -23.26 -28.58
N GLY A 23 -0.03 -22.11 -28.76
CA GLY A 23 -0.71 -20.86 -29.12
C GLY A 23 -0.74 -19.79 -28.01
N LEU A 24 -0.47 -20.15 -26.76
CA LEU A 24 -0.34 -19.23 -25.65
C LEU A 24 1.00 -19.42 -24.94
N PRO A 25 1.60 -18.34 -24.40
CA PRO A 25 2.80 -18.46 -23.56
C PRO A 25 2.52 -19.32 -22.31
N ALA A 26 3.47 -20.21 -21.98
CA ALA A 26 3.36 -21.01 -20.76
C ALA A 26 3.45 -20.14 -19.50
N LEU A 27 2.68 -20.49 -18.48
CA LEU A 27 2.78 -19.87 -17.16
C LEU A 27 3.91 -20.56 -16.37
N PRO A 28 4.96 -19.83 -15.98
CA PRO A 28 6.07 -20.42 -15.22
C PRO A 28 5.67 -20.85 -13.80
N ASP A 29 4.66 -20.19 -13.21
CA ASP A 29 4.14 -20.44 -11.86
C ASP A 29 2.65 -20.08 -11.80
N LEU A 30 1.80 -21.10 -11.63
CA LEU A 30 0.34 -20.93 -11.54
C LEU A 30 -0.08 -20.15 -10.29
N GLY A 31 0.60 -20.36 -9.16
CA GLY A 31 0.30 -19.66 -7.92
C GLY A 31 0.59 -18.16 -8.04
N LEU A 32 1.71 -17.82 -8.67
CA LEU A 32 2.06 -16.43 -8.95
C LEU A 32 1.10 -15.79 -9.96
N ALA A 33 0.70 -16.53 -11.00
CA ALA A 33 -0.28 -16.06 -11.98
C ALA A 33 -1.64 -15.79 -11.32
N THR A 34 -2.16 -16.73 -10.53
CA THR A 34 -3.39 -16.56 -9.76
C THR A 34 -3.32 -15.34 -8.84
N LYS A 35 -2.21 -15.19 -8.09
CA LYS A 35 -2.02 -14.02 -7.22
C LYS A 35 -2.03 -12.73 -8.02
N SER A 36 -1.31 -12.66 -9.12
CA SER A 36 -1.23 -11.46 -9.96
C SER A 36 -2.60 -11.06 -10.50
N VAL A 37 -3.42 -12.02 -10.95
CA VAL A 37 -4.78 -11.76 -11.42
C VAL A 37 -5.67 -11.29 -10.28
N LEU A 38 -5.61 -11.94 -9.10
CA LEU A 38 -6.37 -11.51 -7.93
C LEU A 38 -6.00 -10.09 -7.50
N ASP A 39 -4.71 -9.77 -7.46
CA ASP A 39 -4.23 -8.44 -7.11
C ASP A 39 -4.71 -7.38 -8.14
N ALA A 40 -4.77 -7.74 -9.42
CA ALA A 40 -5.25 -6.87 -10.48
C ALA A 40 -6.77 -6.62 -10.40
N VAL A 41 -7.56 -7.65 -10.05
CA VAL A 41 -9.03 -7.58 -10.07
C VAL A 41 -9.61 -7.09 -8.73
N ALA A 42 -9.08 -7.57 -7.62
CA ALA A 42 -9.61 -7.32 -6.27
C ALA A 42 -8.71 -6.43 -5.39
N GLY A 43 -7.45 -6.26 -5.76
CA GLY A 43 -6.48 -5.46 -5.04
C GLY A 43 -6.03 -4.21 -5.79
N PHE A 44 -4.82 -3.77 -5.45
CA PHE A 44 -4.18 -2.61 -6.07
C PHE A 44 -3.09 -3.03 -7.08
N GLY A 45 -3.35 -4.13 -7.82
CA GLY A 45 -2.49 -4.60 -8.91
C GLY A 45 -1.03 -4.77 -8.50
N PRO A 46 -0.08 -4.25 -9.29
CA PRO A 46 1.35 -4.39 -9.02
C PRO A 46 1.82 -3.79 -7.70
N LEU A 47 1.04 -2.87 -7.08
CA LEU A 47 1.37 -2.28 -5.79
C LEU A 47 0.97 -3.16 -4.61
N GLN A 48 0.13 -4.17 -4.81
CA GLN A 48 -0.38 -5.03 -3.73
C GLN A 48 0.75 -5.70 -2.96
N GLN A 49 1.78 -6.19 -3.64
CA GLN A 49 2.95 -6.80 -3.02
C GLN A 49 3.68 -5.87 -2.03
N TYR A 50 3.73 -4.57 -2.32
CA TYR A 50 4.38 -3.59 -1.44
C TYR A 50 3.47 -3.19 -0.26
N LEU A 51 2.16 -3.18 -0.47
CA LEU A 51 1.19 -2.95 0.59
C LEU A 51 1.17 -4.12 1.58
N GLU A 52 1.33 -5.35 1.12
CA GLU A 52 1.39 -6.55 1.96
C GLU A 52 2.72 -6.76 2.68
N ASP A 53 3.82 -6.20 2.16
CA ASP A 53 5.16 -6.35 2.77
C ASP A 53 5.27 -5.52 4.06
N PRO A 54 5.36 -6.16 5.25
CA PRO A 54 5.40 -5.44 6.53
C PRO A 54 6.69 -4.64 6.75
N THR A 55 7.72 -4.85 5.93
CA THR A 55 8.98 -4.10 6.02
C THR A 55 8.93 -2.77 5.27
N ILE A 56 7.95 -2.58 4.39
CA ILE A 56 7.77 -1.34 3.63
C ILE A 56 6.93 -0.37 4.46
N GLU A 57 7.45 0.83 4.62
CA GLU A 57 6.84 1.93 5.38
C GLU A 57 6.10 2.90 4.46
N GLU A 58 6.60 3.09 3.24
CA GLU A 58 6.10 4.08 2.31
C GLU A 58 6.26 3.61 0.87
N ILE A 59 5.33 3.99 0.00
CA ILE A 59 5.35 3.73 -1.45
C ILE A 59 5.05 5.06 -2.14
N TRP A 60 5.82 5.43 -3.17
CA TRP A 60 5.50 6.62 -3.97
C TRP A 60 5.81 6.47 -5.44
N ILE A 61 5.00 7.16 -6.23
CA ILE A 61 5.08 7.22 -7.68
C ILE A 61 5.09 8.70 -8.05
N ASN A 62 6.23 9.19 -8.53
CA ASN A 62 6.34 10.54 -9.08
C ASN A 62 6.39 10.52 -10.62
N GLU A 63 6.66 9.36 -11.17
CA GLU A 63 6.71 9.04 -12.59
C GLU A 63 6.26 7.60 -12.76
N PRO A 64 5.39 7.28 -13.75
CA PRO A 64 4.85 5.93 -13.91
C PRO A 64 5.91 4.83 -14.00
N SER A 65 7.04 5.12 -14.65
CA SER A 65 8.16 4.19 -14.79
C SER A 65 9.00 4.00 -13.51
N LYS A 66 8.74 4.78 -12.46
CA LYS A 66 9.56 4.78 -11.23
C LYS A 66 8.69 4.68 -9.98
N VAL A 67 8.53 3.47 -9.51
CA VAL A 67 7.88 3.17 -8.23
C VAL A 67 8.97 3.00 -7.16
N PHE A 68 8.91 3.83 -6.14
CA PHE A 68 9.82 3.78 -5.00
C PHE A 68 9.12 3.23 -3.77
N VAL A 69 9.89 2.59 -2.90
CA VAL A 69 9.47 2.16 -1.57
C VAL A 69 10.47 2.64 -0.52
N ALA A 70 10.04 2.76 0.73
CA ALA A 70 10.94 2.97 1.86
C ALA A 70 10.94 1.76 2.78
N ARG A 71 12.15 1.33 3.18
CA ARG A 71 12.39 0.31 4.20
C ARG A 71 13.36 0.87 5.24
N GLY A 72 12.96 0.87 6.51
CA GLY A 72 13.81 1.41 7.58
C GLY A 72 14.27 2.85 7.32
N GLY A 73 13.43 3.67 6.70
CA GLY A 73 13.75 5.06 6.34
C GLY A 73 14.63 5.22 5.09
N THR A 74 15.03 4.13 4.42
CA THR A 74 15.84 4.19 3.19
C THR A 74 14.96 4.01 1.95
N ALA A 75 15.11 4.93 0.98
CA ALA A 75 14.41 4.87 -0.30
C ALA A 75 15.05 3.87 -1.26
N GLU A 76 14.23 3.04 -1.89
CA GLU A 76 14.64 2.02 -2.87
C GLU A 76 13.78 2.15 -4.13
N LEU A 77 14.41 2.16 -5.32
CA LEU A 77 13.69 2.05 -6.59
C LEU A 77 13.32 0.58 -6.80
N THR A 78 12.06 0.31 -7.09
CA THR A 78 11.59 -1.05 -7.40
C THR A 78 11.77 -1.39 -8.88
N ASN A 79 11.50 -2.64 -9.23
CA ASN A 79 11.45 -3.09 -10.62
C ASN A 79 10.06 -2.96 -11.26
N THR A 80 9.10 -2.40 -10.55
CA THR A 80 7.75 -2.16 -11.07
C THR A 80 7.75 -0.97 -12.01
N ILE A 81 7.28 -1.20 -13.23
CA ILE A 81 7.11 -0.18 -14.27
C ILE A 81 5.62 -0.13 -14.58
N LEU A 82 5.03 1.06 -14.51
CA LEU A 82 3.64 1.34 -14.80
C LEU A 82 3.54 2.25 -16.02
N THR A 83 2.39 2.27 -16.64
CA THR A 83 1.98 3.30 -17.60
C THR A 83 1.20 4.41 -16.88
N ALA A 84 1.03 5.55 -17.54
CA ALA A 84 0.23 6.65 -16.99
C ALA A 84 -1.24 6.24 -16.75
N ASP A 85 -1.80 5.41 -17.64
CA ASP A 85 -3.16 4.90 -17.50
C ASP A 85 -3.28 3.92 -16.31
N GLU A 86 -2.31 3.04 -16.11
CA GLU A 86 -2.29 2.15 -14.95
C GLU A 86 -2.20 2.92 -13.63
N VAL A 87 -1.39 3.98 -13.57
CA VAL A 87 -1.34 4.84 -12.37
C VAL A 87 -2.68 5.50 -12.12
N ARG A 88 -3.33 6.05 -13.16
CA ARG A 88 -4.68 6.63 -13.04
C ARG A 88 -5.69 5.60 -12.52
N ASP A 89 -5.74 4.41 -13.13
CA ASP A 89 -6.70 3.37 -12.75
C ASP A 89 -6.46 2.87 -11.31
N LEU A 90 -5.20 2.79 -10.87
CA LEU A 90 -4.83 2.48 -9.50
C LEU A 90 -5.34 3.55 -8.53
N VAL A 91 -5.10 4.84 -8.84
CA VAL A 91 -5.58 5.97 -8.04
C VAL A 91 -7.11 5.96 -7.94
N GLU A 92 -7.82 5.79 -9.06
CA GLU A 92 -9.28 5.75 -9.07
C GLU A 92 -9.83 4.61 -8.19
N ARG A 93 -9.22 3.41 -8.24
CA ARG A 93 -9.59 2.28 -7.37
C ARG A 93 -9.33 2.57 -5.89
N MET A 94 -8.19 3.15 -5.56
CA MET A 94 -7.84 3.54 -4.19
C MET A 94 -8.81 4.58 -3.64
N LEU A 95 -9.12 5.61 -4.42
CA LEU A 95 -10.06 6.66 -4.03
C LEU A 95 -11.49 6.14 -3.91
N LYS A 96 -11.92 5.26 -4.83
CA LYS A 96 -13.24 4.62 -4.74
C LYS A 96 -13.41 3.84 -3.44
N SER A 97 -12.37 3.14 -2.98
CA SER A 97 -12.40 2.39 -1.72
C SER A 97 -12.55 3.29 -0.49
N SER A 98 -12.08 4.52 -0.57
CA SER A 98 -12.14 5.53 0.51
C SER A 98 -13.33 6.49 0.40
N GLY A 99 -14.16 6.39 -0.65
CA GLY A 99 -15.25 7.32 -0.93
C GLY A 99 -14.80 8.74 -1.31
N ARG A 100 -13.54 8.92 -1.70
CA ARG A 100 -12.95 10.20 -2.10
C ARG A 100 -12.87 10.33 -3.62
N ARG A 101 -12.72 11.56 -4.09
CA ARG A 101 -12.49 11.93 -5.50
C ARG A 101 -11.40 12.96 -5.60
N VAL A 102 -10.75 12.99 -6.75
CA VAL A 102 -9.80 14.03 -7.14
C VAL A 102 -10.16 14.50 -8.55
N ASP A 103 -10.19 15.80 -8.76
CA ASP A 103 -10.50 16.45 -10.03
C ASP A 103 -9.89 17.86 -10.07
N LEU A 104 -10.14 18.61 -11.15
CA LEU A 104 -9.63 19.98 -11.31
C LEU A 104 -10.11 20.96 -10.23
N SER A 105 -11.26 20.72 -9.61
CA SER A 105 -11.78 21.55 -8.52
C SER A 105 -11.15 21.19 -7.17
N SER A 106 -10.67 19.97 -7.04
CA SER A 106 -9.95 19.44 -5.88
C SER A 106 -8.74 18.62 -6.37
N PRO A 107 -7.65 19.33 -6.78
CA PRO A 107 -6.56 18.72 -7.53
C PRO A 107 -5.59 17.88 -6.71
N PHE A 108 -5.82 17.79 -5.43
CA PHE A 108 -5.13 16.88 -4.50
C PHE A 108 -6.11 16.31 -3.49
N VAL A 109 -5.81 15.14 -2.97
CA VAL A 109 -6.67 14.46 -2.01
C VAL A 109 -5.87 13.64 -1.02
N ASP A 110 -6.31 13.69 0.24
CA ASP A 110 -5.88 12.78 1.30
C ASP A 110 -6.99 11.77 1.55
N ALA A 111 -6.62 10.50 1.63
CA ALA A 111 -7.53 9.39 1.87
C ALA A 111 -6.89 8.35 2.80
N THR A 112 -7.72 7.44 3.32
CA THR A 112 -7.26 6.27 4.07
C THR A 112 -7.68 5.02 3.31
N LEU A 113 -6.74 4.14 3.03
CA LEU A 113 -6.98 2.85 2.40
C LEU A 113 -7.59 1.86 3.40
N PRO A 114 -8.20 0.75 2.93
CA PRO A 114 -8.83 -0.24 3.81
C PRO A 114 -7.90 -0.87 4.85
N ASP A 115 -6.60 -0.92 4.59
CA ASP A 115 -5.57 -1.41 5.50
C ASP A 115 -5.09 -0.37 6.53
N GLY A 116 -5.68 0.84 6.52
CA GLY A 116 -5.29 1.96 7.38
C GLY A 116 -4.16 2.82 6.84
N SER A 117 -3.56 2.49 5.70
CA SER A 117 -2.53 3.29 5.04
C SER A 117 -3.09 4.66 4.62
N ARG A 118 -2.27 5.70 4.73
CA ARG A 118 -2.61 7.04 4.27
C ARG A 118 -2.19 7.21 2.81
N LEU A 119 -3.12 7.65 1.99
CA LEU A 119 -2.92 7.94 0.59
C LEU A 119 -2.96 9.46 0.38
N HIS A 120 -1.95 10.02 -0.28
CA HIS A 120 -1.95 11.36 -0.81
C HIS A 120 -1.77 11.31 -2.32
N VAL A 121 -2.62 12.04 -3.05
CA VAL A 121 -2.60 12.07 -4.52
C VAL A 121 -2.68 13.51 -5.00
N VAL A 122 -1.90 13.83 -6.03
CA VAL A 122 -1.95 15.10 -6.77
C VAL A 122 -2.08 14.79 -8.26
N ILE A 123 -2.99 15.49 -8.95
CA ILE A 123 -3.24 15.29 -10.39
C ILE A 123 -2.16 15.94 -11.27
N PRO A 124 -2.00 15.48 -12.53
CA PRO A 124 -1.00 16.01 -13.48
C PRO A 124 -1.16 17.51 -13.77
N ASP A 125 -2.37 18.06 -13.67
CA ASP A 125 -2.64 19.48 -13.88
C ASP A 125 -1.88 20.39 -12.91
N ILE A 126 -1.51 19.88 -11.74
CA ILE A 126 -0.70 20.58 -10.74
C ILE A 126 0.78 20.21 -10.85
N THR A 127 1.06 18.92 -11.00
CA THR A 127 2.44 18.41 -11.09
C THR A 127 3.07 18.62 -12.47
N ARG A 128 2.26 19.00 -13.47
CA ARG A 128 2.54 19.29 -14.88
C ARG A 128 2.69 18.09 -15.80
N GLU A 129 3.03 16.92 -15.32
CA GLU A 129 3.37 15.81 -16.20
C GLU A 129 2.73 14.48 -15.75
N HIS A 130 2.91 14.12 -14.50
CA HIS A 130 2.49 12.83 -13.99
C HIS A 130 1.67 12.94 -12.71
N TRP A 131 0.90 11.90 -12.41
CA TRP A 131 0.30 11.73 -11.10
C TRP A 131 1.39 11.64 -10.05
N ASN A 132 1.22 12.37 -8.95
CA ASN A 132 2.04 12.16 -7.76
C ASN A 132 1.21 11.36 -6.76
N VAL A 133 1.71 10.19 -6.38
CA VAL A 133 1.04 9.27 -5.46
C VAL A 133 1.99 8.95 -4.33
N ASN A 134 1.53 9.15 -3.11
CA ASN A 134 2.25 8.75 -1.91
C ASN A 134 1.33 7.92 -1.03
N ILE A 135 1.79 6.74 -0.63
CA ILE A 135 1.10 5.84 0.29
C ILE A 135 2.00 5.62 1.49
N ARG A 136 1.60 6.14 2.65
CA ARG A 136 2.30 5.91 3.91
C ARG A 136 1.58 4.84 4.69
N LYS A 137 2.25 3.71 4.88
CA LYS A 137 1.69 2.56 5.58
C LYS A 137 1.65 2.79 7.09
N PHE A 138 0.64 2.23 7.72
CA PHE A 138 0.60 2.16 9.18
C PHE A 138 1.42 0.96 9.64
N VAL A 139 2.71 1.17 9.87
CA VAL A 139 3.61 0.14 10.39
C VAL A 139 3.73 0.31 11.89
N VAL A 140 3.11 -0.61 12.63
CA VAL A 140 3.23 -0.62 14.10
C VAL A 140 4.57 -1.22 14.47
N LYS A 141 5.49 -0.37 14.96
CA LYS A 141 6.81 -0.81 15.47
C LYS A 141 6.79 -1.10 16.97
N ALA A 142 5.76 -0.68 17.67
CA ALA A 142 5.61 -0.82 19.12
C ALA A 142 4.12 -0.90 19.47
N ASP A 143 3.67 -2.03 19.99
CA ASP A 143 2.30 -2.26 20.47
C ASP A 143 2.15 -1.93 21.94
N HIS A 144 3.25 -1.96 22.70
CA HIS A 144 3.30 -1.73 24.13
C HIS A 144 4.37 -0.69 24.50
N LEU A 145 4.20 -0.03 25.63
CA LEU A 145 5.19 0.95 26.14
C LEU A 145 6.56 0.31 26.37
N GLU A 146 6.63 -0.97 26.70
CA GLU A 146 7.86 -1.74 26.84
C GLU A 146 8.66 -1.86 25.54
N ASP A 147 7.96 -1.88 24.39
CA ASP A 147 8.61 -1.90 23.09
C ASP A 147 9.38 -0.60 22.85
N LEU A 148 8.81 0.53 23.29
CA LEU A 148 9.48 1.82 23.22
C LEU A 148 10.74 1.88 24.10
N VAL A 149 10.78 1.11 25.20
CA VAL A 149 12.01 0.96 25.99
C VAL A 149 13.04 0.15 25.22
N ARG A 150 12.62 -0.94 24.57
CA ARG A 150 13.54 -1.77 23.75
C ARG A 150 14.11 -0.99 22.56
N LEU A 151 13.29 -0.12 21.97
CA LEU A 151 13.70 0.78 20.89
C LEU A 151 14.54 1.98 21.37
N GLY A 152 14.70 2.17 22.68
CA GLY A 152 15.45 3.30 23.24
C GLY A 152 14.71 4.64 23.23
N THR A 153 13.42 4.66 22.87
CA THR A 153 12.61 5.87 22.80
C THR A 153 12.21 6.36 24.21
N LEU A 154 11.93 5.44 25.12
CA LEU A 154 11.53 5.73 26.51
C LEU A 154 12.43 5.03 27.51
N THR A 155 12.59 5.65 28.69
CA THR A 155 13.15 4.97 29.86
C THR A 155 12.08 4.15 30.57
N ARG A 156 12.47 3.13 31.35
CA ARG A 156 11.54 2.37 32.19
C ARG A 156 10.80 3.25 33.22
N GLY A 157 11.46 4.34 33.68
CA GLY A 157 10.84 5.32 34.59
C GLY A 157 9.72 6.09 33.90
N ALA A 158 9.96 6.54 32.65
CA ALA A 158 8.96 7.23 31.84
C ALA A 158 7.75 6.33 31.54
N VAL A 159 7.97 5.06 31.19
CA VAL A 159 6.87 4.10 30.97
C VAL A 159 5.99 3.97 32.18
N ARG A 160 6.58 3.75 33.38
CA ARG A 160 5.80 3.65 34.63
C ARG A 160 5.02 4.92 34.95
N PHE A 161 5.62 6.09 34.68
CA PHE A 161 4.93 7.38 34.88
C PHE A 161 3.75 7.54 33.92
N LEU A 162 3.94 7.22 32.64
CA LEU A 162 2.87 7.29 31.62
C LEU A 162 1.73 6.32 31.94
N ASP A 163 2.04 5.08 32.28
CA ASP A 163 1.08 4.07 32.65
C ASP A 163 0.23 4.53 33.87
N ALA A 164 0.89 4.99 34.93
CA ALA A 164 0.21 5.55 36.10
C ALA A 164 -0.63 6.77 35.74
N SER A 165 -0.19 7.61 34.82
CA SER A 165 -0.94 8.79 34.36
C SER A 165 -2.22 8.41 33.62
N VAL A 166 -2.15 7.38 32.74
CA VAL A 166 -3.31 6.85 32.02
C VAL A 166 -4.31 6.21 33.01
N VAL A 167 -3.82 5.39 33.93
CA VAL A 167 -4.66 4.76 34.98
C VAL A 167 -5.35 5.81 35.85
N ALA A 168 -4.66 6.93 36.16
CA ALA A 168 -5.22 8.04 36.89
C ALA A 168 -6.19 8.93 36.09
N GLY A 169 -6.39 8.65 34.80
CA GLY A 169 -7.28 9.42 33.93
C GLY A 169 -6.76 10.82 33.58
N LEU A 170 -5.45 11.05 33.62
CA LEU A 170 -4.89 12.35 33.31
C LEU A 170 -4.92 12.62 31.79
N ASN A 171 -5.10 13.89 31.45
CA ASN A 171 -4.96 14.32 30.05
C ASN A 171 -3.48 14.35 29.65
N ILE A 172 -3.14 13.66 28.56
CA ILE A 172 -1.77 13.56 28.05
C ILE A 172 -1.75 14.16 26.64
N LEU A 173 -0.84 15.12 26.41
CA LEU A 173 -0.56 15.67 25.10
C LEU A 173 0.76 15.08 24.59
N VAL A 174 0.71 14.45 23.40
CA VAL A 174 1.91 13.97 22.68
C VAL A 174 2.18 14.94 21.54
N ALA A 175 3.37 15.52 21.52
CA ALA A 175 3.83 16.42 20.49
C ALA A 175 5.14 15.93 19.91
N GLY A 176 5.31 16.10 18.59
CA GLY A 176 6.50 15.69 17.86
C GLY A 176 6.17 15.28 16.42
N GLY A 177 7.20 14.98 15.61
CA GLY A 177 7.09 14.55 14.22
C GLY A 177 8.44 14.56 13.56
#